data_1480c8fd3d74d0d8a1d53a1e84fbe7ef
#
_entry.id   1480c8fd3d74d0d8a1d53a1e84fbe7ef
#
_cell.length_a   1.000
_cell.length_b   1.000
_cell.length_c   1.000
_cell.angle_alpha   90.00
_cell.angle_beta   90.00
_cell.angle_gamma   90.00
#
_symmetry.space_group_name_H-M   'P 1'
#
loop_
_entity.id
_entity.type
_entity.pdbx_description
1 polymer ?
#
loop_
_entity_poly.entity_id
_entity_poly.type
_entity_poly.pdbx_seq_one_letter_code
_entity_poly.pdbx_strand_id
1 'polypeptide(L)'
;MSTIKISIVSSSEEIYSGEATMVFATGSLGELGIAPGHTPLLTGLAPGPVRVQNGSNEETFFCSGGFVEVQPNMVTILSDTAERADSLDESEAIKAKESAEQDLADQQSSIDYTKAAAQLAEAVARLKTIQKPVSYTHLRAH
;
A
#
# COMPACT_ATOMS: atom_id res chain seq x y z
N MET A 1 25.03 -6.48 -5.83
CA MET A 1 24.07 -5.74 -5.02
C MET A 1 23.22 -6.71 -4.22
N SER A 2 23.10 -6.46 -2.93
CA SER A 2 22.29 -7.34 -2.08
C SER A 2 20.80 -7.14 -2.33
N THR A 3 20.06 -8.23 -2.33
CA THR A 3 18.61 -8.19 -2.49
C THR A 3 17.92 -8.97 -1.37
N ILE A 4 16.65 -8.66 -1.17
CA ILE A 4 15.78 -9.39 -0.27
C ILE A 4 14.59 -9.90 -1.09
N LYS A 5 14.14 -11.10 -0.80
CA LYS A 5 12.96 -11.65 -1.48
C LYS A 5 11.72 -10.95 -0.97
N ILE A 6 10.78 -10.67 -1.88
CA ILE A 6 9.50 -10.05 -1.55
C ILE A 6 8.37 -10.87 -2.16
N SER A 7 7.35 -11.15 -1.35
CA SER A 7 6.14 -11.81 -1.81
C SER A 7 4.94 -10.99 -1.32
N ILE A 8 4.03 -10.68 -2.23
CA ILE A 8 2.79 -9.98 -1.92
C ILE A 8 1.64 -10.93 -2.21
N VAL A 9 0.91 -11.30 -1.18
CA VAL A 9 -0.18 -12.28 -1.26
C VAL A 9 -1.47 -11.60 -0.82
N SER A 10 -2.52 -11.78 -1.60
CA SER A 10 -3.88 -11.36 -1.20
C SER A 10 -4.74 -12.61 -1.07
N SER A 11 -5.65 -12.58 -0.09
CA SER A 11 -6.52 -13.68 0.34
C SER A 11 -6.25 -15.09 -0.19
N SER A 12 -6.18 -15.33 -1.48
CA SER A 12 -6.04 -16.66 -2.04
C SER A 12 -5.02 -16.76 -3.17
N GLU A 13 -4.34 -15.65 -3.52
CA GLU A 13 -3.37 -15.73 -4.61
C GLU A 13 -2.16 -14.85 -4.38
N GLU A 14 -1.05 -15.25 -4.98
CA GLU A 14 0.16 -14.45 -4.98
C GLU A 14 0.05 -13.40 -6.08
N ILE A 15 0.13 -12.14 -5.68
CA ILE A 15 0.04 -11.00 -6.60
C ILE A 15 1.40 -10.69 -7.22
N TYR A 16 2.46 -10.83 -6.42
CA TYR A 16 3.80 -10.50 -6.87
C TYR A 16 4.82 -11.32 -6.09
N SER A 17 5.88 -11.72 -6.78
CA SER A 17 7.02 -12.39 -6.17
C SER A 17 8.27 -11.97 -6.92
N GLY A 18 9.32 -11.61 -6.20
CA GLY A 18 10.57 -11.19 -6.82
C GLY A 18 11.62 -10.85 -5.80
N GLU A 19 12.62 -10.10 -6.24
CA GLU A 19 13.69 -9.62 -5.40
C GLU A 19 13.72 -8.10 -5.39
N ALA A 20 14.15 -7.52 -4.28
CA ALA A 20 14.17 -6.08 -4.11
C ALA A 20 15.47 -5.64 -3.46
N THR A 21 15.92 -4.45 -3.81
CA THR A 21 16.99 -3.77 -3.09
C THR A 21 16.44 -3.00 -1.91
N MET A 22 15.16 -2.62 -1.99
CA MET A 22 14.47 -1.89 -0.93
C MET A 22 12.97 -2.08 -1.08
N VAL A 23 12.26 -2.23 0.03
CA VAL A 23 10.80 -2.30 0.07
C VAL A 23 10.28 -1.23 1.01
N PHE A 24 9.30 -0.45 0.56
CA PHE A 24 8.63 0.54 1.40
C PHE A 24 7.18 0.13 1.56
N ALA A 25 6.71 0.09 2.79
CA ALA A 25 5.35 -0.32 3.11
C ALA A 25 4.71 0.65 4.10
N THR A 26 3.39 0.74 4.07
CA THR A 26 2.63 1.58 4.99
C THR A 26 2.24 0.76 6.20
N GLY A 27 3.05 0.80 7.25
CA GLY A 27 2.76 0.09 8.49
C GLY A 27 1.69 0.81 9.30
N SER A 28 0.99 0.07 10.16
CA SER A 28 -0.04 0.65 11.02
C SER A 28 0.54 1.61 12.06
N LEU A 29 1.83 1.48 12.36
CA LEU A 29 2.53 2.36 13.30
C LEU A 29 3.43 3.37 12.58
N GLY A 30 3.41 3.40 11.27
CA GLY A 30 4.23 4.31 10.47
C GLY A 30 4.81 3.64 9.25
N GLU A 31 5.37 4.44 8.35
CA GLU A 31 5.97 3.93 7.13
C GLU A 31 7.23 3.12 7.44
N LEU A 32 7.39 2.00 6.73
CA LEU A 32 8.53 1.10 6.90
C LEU A 32 9.42 1.15 5.66
N GLY A 33 10.74 1.19 5.88
CA GLY A 33 11.73 0.97 4.84
C GLY A 33 12.51 -0.30 5.18
N ILE A 34 12.49 -1.28 4.28
CA ILE A 34 13.04 -2.61 4.53
C ILE A 34 14.15 -2.90 3.54
N ALA A 35 15.36 -3.05 4.06
CA ALA A 35 16.56 -3.39 3.28
C ALA A 35 16.95 -4.85 3.54
N PRO A 36 17.77 -5.46 2.67
CA PRO A 36 18.31 -6.80 2.94
C PRO A 36 19.01 -6.86 4.29
N GLY A 37 18.78 -7.94 5.04
CA GLY A 37 19.33 -8.10 6.38
C GLY A 37 18.57 -7.42 7.49
N HIS A 38 17.38 -6.90 7.18
CA HIS A 38 16.56 -6.21 8.17
C HIS A 38 16.22 -7.12 9.36
N THR A 39 16.18 -6.53 10.56
CA THR A 39 15.78 -7.24 11.77
C THR A 39 14.37 -7.82 11.61
N PRO A 40 14.12 -9.06 12.10
CA PRO A 40 12.78 -9.64 12.03
C PRO A 40 11.72 -8.74 12.66
N LEU A 41 10.58 -8.64 12.00
CA LEU A 41 9.47 -7.78 12.43
C LEU A 41 8.16 -8.35 11.91
N LEU A 42 7.13 -8.29 12.73
CA LEU A 42 5.77 -8.58 12.30
C LEU A 42 4.90 -7.41 12.76
N THR A 43 4.25 -6.74 11.83
CA THR A 43 3.42 -5.59 12.15
C THR A 43 2.22 -5.51 11.22
N GLY A 44 1.21 -4.76 11.65
CA GLY A 44 0.04 -4.50 10.83
C GLY A 44 0.37 -3.60 9.64
N LEU A 45 -0.40 -3.75 8.59
CA LEU A 45 -0.30 -2.96 7.37
C LEU A 45 -1.54 -2.09 7.27
N ALA A 46 -1.36 -0.78 7.15
CA ALA A 46 -2.45 0.15 6.90
C ALA A 46 -2.73 0.24 5.40
N PRO A 47 -3.94 0.65 4.99
CA PRO A 47 -4.19 0.88 3.56
C PRO A 47 -3.22 1.90 3.00
N GLY A 48 -2.57 1.57 1.91
CA GLY A 48 -1.61 2.46 1.30
C GLY A 48 -0.72 1.77 0.28
N PRO A 49 0.22 2.52 -0.29
CA PRO A 49 1.15 1.98 -1.28
C PRO A 49 2.23 1.12 -0.65
N VAL A 50 2.60 0.07 -1.38
CA VAL A 50 3.81 -0.71 -1.14
C VAL A 50 4.68 -0.53 -2.37
N ARG A 51 5.91 -0.06 -2.17
CA ARG A 51 6.85 0.17 -3.27
C ARG A 51 7.99 -0.83 -3.20
N VAL A 52 8.23 -1.49 -4.31
CA VAL A 52 9.29 -2.48 -4.43
C VAL A 52 10.34 -1.92 -5.40
N GLN A 53 11.52 -1.65 -4.88
CA GLN A 53 12.63 -1.15 -5.70
C GLN A 53 13.62 -2.27 -5.96
N ASN A 54 14.04 -2.42 -7.20
CA ASN A 54 15.11 -3.33 -7.57
C ASN A 54 16.06 -2.59 -8.50
N GLY A 55 17.13 -2.06 -7.90
CA GLY A 55 18.04 -1.18 -8.61
C GLY A 55 17.32 0.08 -9.07
N SER A 56 17.27 0.32 -10.38
CA SER A 56 16.61 1.47 -10.97
C SER A 56 15.12 1.22 -11.27
N ASN A 57 14.67 -0.01 -11.11
CA ASN A 57 13.27 -0.36 -11.36
C ASN A 57 12.45 -0.23 -10.08
N GLU A 58 11.24 0.26 -10.21
CA GLU A 58 10.33 0.36 -9.08
C GLU A 58 8.93 -0.07 -9.51
N GLU A 59 8.29 -0.89 -8.70
CA GLU A 59 6.90 -1.26 -8.87
C GLU A 59 6.14 -0.84 -7.63
N THR A 60 4.94 -0.32 -7.82
CA THR A 60 4.07 0.14 -6.74
C THR A 60 2.77 -0.66 -6.75
N PHE A 61 2.35 -1.05 -5.57
CA PHE A 61 1.10 -1.79 -5.37
C PHE A 61 0.26 -1.04 -4.35
N PHE A 62 -1.04 -1.06 -4.51
CA PHE A 62 -1.96 -0.66 -3.46
C PHE A 62 -2.32 -1.89 -2.65
N CYS A 63 -2.16 -1.81 -1.33
CA CYS A 63 -2.57 -2.86 -0.40
C CYS A 63 -3.61 -2.28 0.55
N SER A 64 -4.73 -3.00 0.72
CA SER A 64 -5.86 -2.48 1.52
C SER A 64 -5.70 -2.66 3.02
N GLY A 65 -4.62 -3.27 3.45
CA GLY A 65 -4.37 -3.57 4.86
C GLY A 65 -4.00 -5.03 5.02
N GLY A 66 -3.67 -5.43 6.23
CA GLY A 66 -3.24 -6.79 6.52
C GLY A 66 -2.01 -6.79 7.41
N PHE A 67 -1.02 -7.60 7.07
CA PHE A 67 0.20 -7.74 7.85
C PHE A 67 1.43 -7.77 6.97
N VAL A 68 2.55 -7.32 7.54
CA VAL A 68 3.85 -7.49 6.90
C VAL A 68 4.76 -8.25 7.88
N GLU A 69 5.39 -9.31 7.36
CA GLU A 69 6.38 -10.09 8.08
C GLU A 69 7.73 -9.88 7.43
N VAL A 70 8.69 -9.43 8.23
CA VAL A 70 10.05 -9.17 7.77
C VAL A 70 10.99 -10.18 8.37
N GLN A 71 11.81 -10.80 7.52
CA GLN A 71 12.93 -11.62 7.94
C GLN A 71 14.16 -11.10 7.21
N PRO A 72 15.38 -11.47 7.66
CA PRO A 72 16.61 -10.90 7.04
C PRO A 72 16.73 -11.15 5.53
N ASN A 73 16.13 -12.22 5.02
CA ASN A 73 16.21 -12.59 3.61
C ASN A 73 14.88 -12.59 2.88
N MET A 74 13.78 -12.25 3.56
CA MET A 74 12.46 -12.31 2.92
C MET A 74 11.47 -11.36 3.61
N VAL A 75 10.67 -10.70 2.78
CA VAL A 75 9.52 -9.90 3.22
C VAL A 75 8.27 -10.54 2.65
N THR A 76 7.30 -10.79 3.50
CA THR A 76 5.99 -11.30 3.08
C THR A 76 4.92 -10.30 3.46
N ILE A 77 4.16 -9.87 2.48
CA ILE A 77 3.03 -8.97 2.67
C ILE A 77 1.75 -9.76 2.44
N LEU A 78 0.95 -9.86 3.50
CA LEU A 78 -0.35 -10.52 3.47
C LEU A 78 -1.41 -9.43 3.53
N SER A 79 -2.08 -9.18 2.42
CA SER A 79 -3.06 -8.12 2.31
C SER A 79 -4.43 -8.68 2.02
N ASP A 80 -5.47 -7.99 2.46
CA ASP A 80 -6.84 -8.36 2.12
C ASP A 80 -7.06 -8.25 0.62
N THR A 81 -6.61 -7.15 0.03
CA THR A 81 -6.54 -6.99 -1.43
C THR A 81 -5.25 -6.28 -1.78
N ALA A 82 -4.69 -6.62 -2.93
CA ALA A 82 -3.50 -5.98 -3.45
C ALA A 82 -3.65 -5.81 -4.96
N GLU A 83 -3.30 -4.64 -5.47
CA GLU A 83 -3.41 -4.31 -6.89
C GLU A 83 -2.19 -3.52 -7.33
N ARG A 84 -1.74 -3.75 -8.56
CA ARG A 84 -0.68 -2.94 -9.14
C ARG A 84 -1.18 -1.50 -9.35
N ALA A 85 -0.31 -0.53 -9.09
CA ALA A 85 -0.69 0.88 -9.23
C ALA A 85 -1.14 1.21 -10.66
N ASP A 86 -0.53 0.59 -11.66
CA ASP A 86 -0.86 0.84 -13.05
C ASP A 86 -2.22 0.27 -13.48
N SER A 87 -2.80 -0.62 -12.68
CA SER A 87 -4.15 -1.14 -12.94
C SER A 87 -5.23 -0.45 -12.13
N LEU A 88 -4.88 0.54 -11.30
CA LEU A 88 -5.87 1.29 -10.52
C LEU A 88 -6.52 2.35 -11.41
N ASP A 89 -7.84 2.49 -11.25
CA ASP A 89 -8.60 3.51 -11.96
C ASP A 89 -8.74 4.75 -11.09
N GLU A 90 -8.06 5.83 -11.47
CA GLU A 90 -8.11 7.09 -10.73
C GLU A 90 -9.51 7.68 -10.67
N SER A 91 -10.25 7.57 -11.77
CA SER A 91 -11.61 8.09 -11.84
C SER A 91 -12.53 7.39 -10.84
N GLU A 92 -12.44 6.06 -10.75
CA GLU A 92 -13.21 5.30 -9.77
C GLU A 92 -12.80 5.64 -8.34
N ALA A 93 -11.50 5.82 -8.10
CA ALA A 93 -11.00 6.17 -6.78
C ALA A 93 -11.48 7.55 -6.32
N ILE A 94 -11.53 8.51 -7.24
CA ILE A 94 -12.07 9.85 -6.94
C ILE A 94 -13.57 9.77 -6.61
N LYS A 95 -14.32 9.02 -7.39
CA LYS A 95 -15.76 8.84 -7.13
C LYS A 95 -16.02 8.16 -5.79
N ALA A 96 -15.23 7.14 -5.47
CA ALA A 96 -15.36 6.45 -4.18
C ALA A 96 -15.05 7.38 -3.02
N LYS A 97 -14.03 8.24 -3.16
CA LYS A 97 -13.69 9.22 -2.14
C LYS A 97 -14.82 10.22 -1.93
N GLU A 98 -15.36 10.77 -3.01
CA GLU A 98 -16.45 11.74 -2.94
C GLU A 98 -17.70 11.14 -2.30
N SER A 99 -18.04 9.89 -2.69
CA SER A 99 -19.18 9.19 -2.11
C SER A 99 -19.00 8.94 -0.62
N ALA A 100 -17.80 8.54 -0.19
CA ALA A 100 -17.52 8.30 1.23
C ALA A 100 -17.55 9.60 2.02
N GLU A 101 -17.06 10.71 1.47
CA GLU A 101 -17.12 12.02 2.12
C GLU A 101 -18.57 12.47 2.30
N GLN A 102 -19.42 12.25 1.31
CA GLN A 102 -20.83 12.58 1.40
C GLN A 102 -21.53 11.73 2.43
N ASP A 103 -21.23 10.44 2.48
CA ASP A 103 -21.80 9.55 3.49
C ASP A 103 -21.44 9.98 4.90
N LEU A 104 -20.19 10.42 5.11
CA LEU A 104 -19.77 10.93 6.41
C LEU A 104 -20.53 12.19 6.81
N ALA A 105 -20.79 13.08 5.85
CA ALA A 105 -21.52 14.31 6.10
C ALA A 105 -22.98 14.06 6.47
N ASP A 106 -23.56 12.99 5.93
CA ASP A 106 -24.97 12.67 6.12
C ASP A 106 -25.24 11.65 7.24
N GLN A 107 -24.19 11.19 7.91
CA GLN A 107 -24.30 10.11 8.88
C GLN A 107 -25.05 10.48 10.15
N GLN A 108 -25.90 9.55 10.61
CA GLN A 108 -26.66 9.68 11.84
C GLN A 108 -26.39 8.52 12.81
N SER A 109 -25.70 7.49 12.38
CA SER A 109 -25.39 6.31 13.20
C SER A 109 -23.88 6.11 13.28
N SER A 110 -23.38 5.72 14.46
CA SER A 110 -21.93 5.51 14.65
C SER A 110 -21.39 4.33 13.84
N ILE A 111 -22.21 3.32 13.61
CA ILE A 111 -21.81 2.15 12.81
C ILE A 111 -21.60 2.56 11.35
N ASP A 112 -22.56 3.30 10.81
CA ASP A 112 -22.46 3.78 9.43
C ASP A 112 -21.31 4.78 9.28
N TYR A 113 -21.10 5.62 10.28
CA TYR A 113 -19.96 6.54 10.29
C TYR A 113 -18.64 5.79 10.22
N THR A 114 -18.46 4.76 11.01
CA THR A 114 -17.24 3.96 11.02
C THR A 114 -16.97 3.33 9.66
N LYS A 115 -18.04 2.78 9.04
CA LYS A 115 -17.93 2.18 7.71
C LYS A 115 -17.55 3.22 6.66
N ALA A 116 -18.21 4.38 6.68
CA ALA A 116 -17.91 5.46 5.73
C ALA A 116 -16.50 5.99 5.91
N ALA A 117 -16.04 6.12 7.15
CA ALA A 117 -14.67 6.56 7.44
C ALA A 117 -13.64 5.58 6.90
N ALA A 118 -13.89 4.26 7.01
CA ALA A 118 -13.01 3.25 6.48
C ALA A 118 -12.97 3.30 4.94
N GLN A 119 -14.11 3.51 4.30
CA GLN A 119 -14.18 3.65 2.85
C GLN A 119 -13.44 4.87 2.35
N LEU A 120 -13.55 5.99 3.07
CA LEU A 120 -12.83 7.21 2.74
C LEU A 120 -11.32 7.00 2.85
N ALA A 121 -10.86 6.37 3.93
CA ALA A 121 -9.44 6.10 4.13
C ALA A 121 -8.88 5.23 3.00
N GLU A 122 -9.62 4.21 2.56
CA GLU A 122 -9.19 3.36 1.46
C GLU A 122 -9.14 4.13 0.15
N ALA A 123 -10.14 4.96 -0.14
CA ALA A 123 -10.17 5.75 -1.37
C ALA A 123 -9.01 6.75 -1.43
N VAL A 124 -8.71 7.41 -0.31
CA VAL A 124 -7.57 8.33 -0.21
C VAL A 124 -6.26 7.59 -0.43
N ALA A 125 -6.12 6.40 0.14
CA ALA A 125 -4.92 5.59 -0.02
C ALA A 125 -4.72 5.16 -1.48
N ARG A 126 -5.81 4.80 -2.18
CA ARG A 126 -5.74 4.48 -3.61
C ARG A 126 -5.25 5.67 -4.44
N LEU A 127 -5.77 6.86 -4.17
CA LEU A 127 -5.35 8.07 -4.86
C LEU A 127 -3.88 8.38 -4.60
N LYS A 128 -3.42 8.23 -3.36
CA LYS A 128 -2.00 8.41 -3.03
C LYS A 128 -1.13 7.44 -3.82
N THR A 129 -1.56 6.21 -3.96
CA THR A 129 -0.82 5.18 -4.70
C THR A 129 -0.67 5.57 -6.17
N ILE A 130 -1.74 6.09 -6.78
CA ILE A 130 -1.74 6.50 -8.18
C ILE A 130 -0.86 7.72 -8.39
N GLN A 131 -0.94 8.71 -7.52
CA GLN A 131 -0.30 10.01 -7.70
C GLN A 131 1.15 10.03 -7.22
N LYS A 132 1.50 9.21 -6.25
CA LYS A 132 2.81 9.25 -5.61
C LYS A 132 3.99 9.10 -6.56
N PRO A 133 3.99 8.17 -7.53
CA PRO A 133 5.12 8.08 -8.45
C PRO A 133 5.36 9.35 -9.25
N VAL A 134 4.30 10.01 -9.68
CA VAL A 134 4.39 11.25 -10.44
C VAL A 134 4.91 12.38 -9.55
N SER A 135 4.35 12.55 -8.37
CA SER A 135 4.77 13.56 -7.40
C SER A 135 6.22 13.38 -6.99
N TYR A 136 6.63 12.15 -6.73
CA TYR A 136 7.98 11.82 -6.35
C TYR A 136 8.97 12.16 -7.45
N THR A 137 8.66 11.78 -8.69
CA THR A 137 9.48 12.08 -9.85
C THR A 137 9.63 13.59 -10.03
N HIS A 138 8.55 14.33 -9.88
CA HIS A 138 8.56 15.78 -9.99
C HIS A 138 9.45 16.42 -8.93
N LEU A 139 9.34 15.99 -7.69
CA LEU A 139 10.16 16.50 -6.60
C LEU A 139 11.64 16.22 -6.82
N ARG A 140 11.97 15.10 -7.42
CA ARG A 140 13.37 14.75 -7.69
C ARG A 140 13.96 15.54 -8.85
N ALA A 141 13.15 16.12 -9.68
CA ALA A 141 13.63 16.96 -10.78
C ALA A 141 14.27 18.25 -10.28
N HIS A 142 14.05 18.58 -9.04
CA HIS A 142 14.68 19.71 -8.40
C HIS A 142 16.01 19.33 -7.77
#